data_1d2c8bfe2706b6a958c068c21502765e
#
_entry.id   1d2c8bfe2706b6a958c068c21502765e
#
_cell.length_a   1.000
_cell.length_b   1.000
_cell.length_c   1.000
_cell.angle_alpha   90.00
_cell.angle_beta   90.00
_cell.angle_gamma   90.00
#
_symmetry.space_group_name_H-M   'P 1'
#
loop_
_entity.id
_entity.type
_entity.pdbx_description
1 polymer ?
#
loop_
_entity_poly.entity_id
_entity_poly.type
_entity_poly.pdbx_seq_one_letter_code
_entity_poly.pdbx_strand_id
1 'polypeptide(L)'
;MIRTRGLAHIHLVVRDLDRSLTFYRDVFGMDEQFRVGPCMVFLSTPGSEDLITLNQDPSEAHLAGMNGGVNHFGFRLSPPADFDAAVRDVEAAGGKLVSRGEHSPGVSFAYVADPDGYVIELM
;
A
#
# COMPACT_ATOMS: atom_id res chain seq x y z
N MET A 1 11.10 -11.15 -26.49
CA MET A 1 10.75 -10.05 -25.57
C MET A 1 9.23 -9.92 -25.52
N ILE A 2 8.65 -9.93 -24.32
CA ILE A 2 7.22 -9.71 -24.12
C ILE A 2 6.98 -8.18 -24.06
N ARG A 3 6.03 -7.68 -24.85
CA ARG A 3 5.62 -6.28 -24.80
C ARG A 3 4.55 -6.11 -23.71
N THR A 4 4.78 -5.22 -22.76
CA THR A 4 3.85 -4.89 -21.67
C THR A 4 3.57 -3.38 -21.65
N ARG A 5 2.51 -3.00 -20.94
CA ARG A 5 2.20 -1.60 -20.58
C ARG A 5 2.58 -1.27 -19.14
N GLY A 6 3.29 -2.16 -18.49
CA GLY A 6 3.72 -2.02 -17.10
C GLY A 6 3.11 -3.06 -16.18
N LEU A 7 3.32 -2.89 -14.89
CA LEU A 7 2.76 -3.77 -13.87
C LEU A 7 1.23 -3.58 -13.78
N ALA A 8 0.48 -4.69 -13.79
CA ALA A 8 -0.98 -4.64 -13.73
C ALA A 8 -1.47 -4.43 -12.29
N HIS A 9 -1.00 -5.25 -11.36
CA HIS A 9 -1.44 -5.19 -9.96
C HIS A 9 -0.43 -5.84 -9.01
N ILE A 10 -0.60 -5.54 -7.72
CA ILE A 10 0.00 -6.26 -6.60
C ILE A 10 -1.13 -6.92 -5.82
N HIS A 11 -0.99 -8.21 -5.51
CA HIS A 11 -1.95 -8.97 -4.74
C HIS A 11 -1.42 -9.15 -3.32
N LEU A 12 -2.13 -8.60 -2.35
CA LEU A 12 -1.80 -8.66 -0.93
C LEU A 12 -2.79 -9.58 -0.21
N VAL A 13 -2.24 -10.51 0.56
CA VAL A 13 -3.04 -11.34 1.46
C VAL A 13 -3.16 -10.63 2.81
N VAL A 14 -4.37 -10.43 3.29
CA VAL A 14 -4.67 -9.65 4.49
C VAL A 14 -5.46 -10.46 5.50
N ARG A 15 -5.36 -10.10 6.80
CA ARG A 15 -6.10 -10.77 7.87
C ARG A 15 -7.57 -10.36 7.93
N ASP A 16 -7.86 -9.11 7.61
CA ASP A 16 -9.18 -8.50 7.71
C ASP A 16 -9.39 -7.56 6.52
N LEU A 17 -10.29 -7.96 5.62
CA LEU A 17 -10.52 -7.23 4.36
C LEU A 17 -11.04 -5.82 4.60
N ASP A 18 -12.00 -5.65 5.53
CA ASP A 18 -12.62 -4.35 5.79
C ASP A 18 -11.63 -3.38 6.43
N ARG A 19 -10.76 -3.87 7.33
CA ARG A 19 -9.69 -3.08 7.92
C ARG A 19 -8.69 -2.61 6.87
N SER A 20 -8.23 -3.50 6.01
CA SER A 20 -7.28 -3.17 4.94
C SER A 20 -7.88 -2.25 3.89
N LEU A 21 -9.12 -2.51 3.47
CA LEU A 21 -9.86 -1.63 2.55
C LEU A 21 -9.96 -0.21 3.11
N THR A 22 -10.33 -0.07 4.38
CA THR A 22 -10.40 1.22 5.07
C THR A 22 -9.05 1.93 5.08
N PHE A 23 -7.96 1.19 5.38
CA PHE A 23 -6.60 1.75 5.37
C PHE A 23 -6.22 2.33 4.00
N TYR A 24 -6.32 1.54 2.93
CA TYR A 24 -5.91 1.99 1.58
C TYR A 24 -6.81 3.10 1.04
N ARG A 25 -8.11 3.10 1.38
CA ARG A 25 -9.01 4.20 1.05
C ARG A 25 -8.65 5.49 1.80
N ASP A 26 -8.48 5.41 3.11
CA ASP A 26 -8.34 6.60 3.97
C ASP A 26 -6.93 7.20 3.88
N VAL A 27 -5.88 6.38 3.68
CA VAL A 27 -4.49 6.84 3.56
C VAL A 27 -4.14 7.28 2.14
N PHE A 28 -4.49 6.45 1.15
CA PHE A 28 -4.06 6.65 -0.25
C PHE A 28 -5.16 7.14 -1.18
N GLY A 29 -6.39 7.30 -0.69
CA GLY A 29 -7.52 7.73 -1.50
C GLY A 29 -7.91 6.74 -2.59
N MET A 30 -7.60 5.45 -2.40
CA MET A 30 -7.91 4.42 -3.40
C MET A 30 -9.40 4.09 -3.40
N ASP A 31 -9.97 3.93 -4.58
CA ASP A 31 -11.35 3.55 -4.80
C ASP A 31 -11.50 2.05 -5.06
N GLU A 32 -12.55 1.46 -4.48
CA GLU A 32 -12.97 0.10 -4.83
C GLU A 32 -13.48 0.05 -6.26
N GLN A 33 -12.89 -0.81 -7.09
CA GLN A 33 -13.29 -0.99 -8.47
C GLN A 33 -14.29 -2.12 -8.62
N PHE A 34 -13.98 -3.27 -8.05
CA PHE A 34 -14.85 -4.44 -8.07
C PHE A 34 -14.42 -5.47 -7.02
N ARG A 35 -15.29 -6.46 -6.78
CA ARG A 35 -15.02 -7.61 -5.91
C ARG A 35 -15.10 -8.91 -6.67
N VAL A 36 -14.35 -9.91 -6.20
CA VAL A 36 -14.44 -11.30 -6.63
C VAL A 36 -14.74 -12.15 -5.41
N GLY A 37 -15.97 -12.65 -5.32
CA GLY A 37 -16.44 -13.36 -4.13
C GLY A 37 -16.47 -12.46 -2.89
N PRO A 38 -16.62 -13.05 -1.68
CA PRO A 38 -16.74 -12.27 -0.43
C PRO A 38 -15.41 -11.79 0.15
N CYS A 39 -14.27 -12.35 -0.30
CA CYS A 39 -12.97 -12.19 0.37
C CYS A 39 -11.94 -11.37 -0.43
N MET A 40 -12.28 -10.92 -1.64
CA MET A 40 -11.32 -10.25 -2.51
C MET A 40 -11.88 -8.96 -3.09
N VAL A 41 -11.08 -7.88 -3.01
CA VAL A 41 -11.41 -6.56 -3.56
C VAL A 41 -10.24 -6.00 -4.36
N PHE A 42 -10.56 -5.27 -5.42
CA PHE A 42 -9.60 -4.58 -6.27
C PHE A 42 -9.75 -3.08 -6.09
N LEU A 43 -8.66 -2.40 -5.76
CA LEU A 43 -8.59 -0.97 -5.52
C LEU A 43 -7.70 -0.30 -6.57
N SER A 44 -8.01 0.93 -6.95
CA SER A 44 -7.14 1.77 -7.77
C SER A 44 -7.07 3.20 -7.26
N THR A 45 -5.97 3.87 -7.57
CA THR A 45 -5.85 5.32 -7.41
C THR A 45 -6.70 6.02 -8.47
N PRO A 46 -7.57 6.98 -8.10
CA PRO A 46 -8.37 7.71 -9.08
C PRO A 46 -7.52 8.33 -10.19
N GLY A 47 -7.89 8.05 -11.44
CA GLY A 47 -7.18 8.53 -12.62
C GLY A 47 -5.90 7.76 -12.99
N SER A 48 -5.58 6.67 -12.27
CA SER A 48 -4.46 5.77 -12.53
C SER A 48 -4.93 4.42 -13.06
N GLU A 49 -4.02 3.68 -13.70
CA GLU A 49 -4.23 2.29 -14.12
C GLU A 49 -3.64 1.28 -13.10
N ASP A 50 -3.19 1.77 -11.95
CA ASP A 50 -2.67 0.90 -10.90
C ASP A 50 -3.79 0.06 -10.25
N LEU A 51 -3.43 -1.11 -9.72
CA LEU A 51 -4.34 -1.92 -8.91
C LEU A 51 -3.61 -2.51 -7.72
N ILE A 52 -4.29 -2.47 -6.58
CA ILE A 52 -3.97 -3.32 -5.43
C ILE A 52 -5.14 -4.28 -5.23
N THR A 53 -4.84 -5.58 -5.21
CA THR A 53 -5.81 -6.61 -4.83
C THR A 53 -5.61 -6.93 -3.36
N LEU A 54 -6.67 -6.88 -2.58
CA LEU A 54 -6.71 -7.34 -1.19
C LEU A 54 -7.50 -8.65 -1.14
N ASN A 55 -6.90 -9.70 -0.59
CA ASN A 55 -7.52 -11.01 -0.44
C ASN A 55 -7.43 -11.45 1.03
N GLN A 56 -8.58 -11.63 1.67
CA GLN A 56 -8.61 -12.05 3.06
C GLN A 56 -8.29 -13.54 3.19
N ASP A 57 -7.13 -13.83 3.77
CA ASP A 57 -6.71 -15.17 4.20
C ASP A 57 -5.79 -15.04 5.42
N PRO A 58 -6.35 -15.10 6.65
CA PRO A 58 -5.55 -14.94 7.87
C PRO A 58 -4.44 -15.98 8.01
N SER A 59 -4.56 -17.15 7.40
CA SER A 59 -3.56 -18.23 7.48
C SER A 59 -2.28 -17.88 6.73
N GLU A 60 -2.36 -17.08 5.66
CA GLU A 60 -1.22 -16.68 4.81
C GLU A 60 -0.70 -15.27 5.11
N ALA A 61 -1.51 -14.43 5.74
CA ALA A 61 -1.16 -13.03 6.01
C ALA A 61 0.03 -12.84 6.99
N HIS A 62 0.48 -13.91 7.65
CA HIS A 62 1.66 -13.89 8.53
C HIS A 62 2.97 -13.65 7.78
N LEU A 63 2.98 -13.80 6.45
CA LEU A 63 4.14 -13.54 5.60
C LEU A 63 4.33 -12.07 5.25
N ALA A 64 3.39 -11.19 5.62
CA ALA A 64 3.51 -9.76 5.39
C ALA A 64 4.74 -9.16 6.11
N GLY A 65 5.44 -8.24 5.43
CA GLY A 65 6.64 -7.59 5.92
C GLY A 65 7.83 -7.74 4.97
N MET A 66 8.99 -7.24 5.37
CA MET A 66 10.18 -7.16 4.51
C MET A 66 10.88 -8.51 4.26
N ASN A 67 10.53 -9.55 4.97
CA ASN A 67 11.22 -10.84 4.92
C ASN A 67 10.48 -11.91 4.09
N GLY A 68 9.37 -11.55 3.45
CA GLY A 68 8.53 -12.44 2.67
C GLY A 68 8.88 -12.56 1.18
N GLY A 69 10.03 -12.03 0.75
CA GLY A 69 10.48 -12.04 -0.65
C GLY A 69 10.21 -10.71 -1.38
N VAL A 70 9.05 -10.09 -1.19
CA VAL A 70 8.82 -8.69 -1.55
C VAL A 70 9.17 -7.83 -0.32
N ASN A 71 10.23 -7.02 -0.44
CA ASN A 71 10.68 -6.17 0.67
C ASN A 71 9.67 -5.05 0.94
N HIS A 72 9.32 -4.29 -0.09
CA HIS A 72 8.31 -3.23 -0.05
C HIS A 72 7.83 -2.90 -1.46
N PHE A 73 6.77 -2.12 -1.53
CA PHE A 73 6.34 -1.42 -2.74
C PHE A 73 6.10 0.06 -2.38
N GLY A 74 5.90 0.93 -3.36
CA GLY A 74 5.87 2.36 -3.07
C GLY A 74 4.79 3.13 -3.80
N PHE A 75 4.45 4.28 -3.20
CA PHE A 75 3.60 5.31 -3.80
C PHE A 75 4.39 6.60 -3.97
N ARG A 76 4.25 7.22 -5.14
CA ARG A 76 4.76 8.56 -5.38
C ARG A 76 3.73 9.57 -4.90
N LEU A 77 4.13 10.41 -3.94
CA LEU A 77 3.27 11.47 -3.43
C LEU A 77 3.13 12.59 -4.46
N SER A 78 1.92 13.14 -4.55
CA SER A 78 1.67 14.32 -5.37
C SER A 78 2.31 15.57 -4.75
N PRO A 79 3.00 16.42 -5.55
CA PRO A 79 3.55 17.66 -5.04
C PRO A 79 2.46 18.67 -4.62
N PRO A 80 2.66 19.49 -3.56
CA PRO A 80 3.78 19.41 -2.64
C PRO A 80 3.61 18.24 -1.65
N ALA A 81 4.65 17.38 -1.55
CA ALA A 81 4.59 16.24 -0.65
C ALA A 81 4.76 16.66 0.82
N ASP A 82 3.82 16.30 1.67
CA ASP A 82 3.86 16.48 3.12
C ASP A 82 4.01 15.12 3.82
N PHE A 83 5.25 14.73 4.09
CA PHE A 83 5.56 13.45 4.74
C PHE A 83 5.06 13.37 6.18
N ASP A 84 5.01 14.51 6.89
CA ASP A 84 4.50 14.52 8.27
C ASP A 84 2.98 14.28 8.29
N ALA A 85 2.25 14.89 7.36
CA ALA A 85 0.82 14.63 7.20
C ALA A 85 0.58 13.16 6.78
N ALA A 86 1.34 12.65 5.80
CA ALA A 86 1.20 11.28 5.34
C ALA A 86 1.44 10.25 6.46
N VAL A 87 2.45 10.45 7.29
CA VAL A 87 2.71 9.58 8.45
C VAL A 87 1.58 9.65 9.47
N ARG A 88 1.04 10.85 9.76
CA ARG A 88 -0.13 10.98 10.66
C ARG A 88 -1.35 10.22 10.12
N ASP A 89 -1.62 10.31 8.83
CA ASP A 89 -2.74 9.60 8.21
C ASP A 89 -2.56 8.07 8.29
N VAL A 90 -1.35 7.59 8.04
CA VAL A 90 -1.00 6.16 8.20
C VAL A 90 -1.27 5.68 9.63
N GLU A 91 -0.77 6.41 10.63
CA GLU A 91 -0.93 6.05 12.04
C GLU A 91 -2.38 6.11 12.50
N ALA A 92 -3.13 7.11 12.05
CA ALA A 92 -4.56 7.25 12.34
C ALA A 92 -5.39 6.11 11.75
N ALA A 93 -4.95 5.52 10.63
CA ALA A 93 -5.61 4.40 9.96
C ALA A 93 -5.12 3.01 10.41
N GLY A 94 -4.31 2.93 11.47
CA GLY A 94 -3.85 1.67 12.05
C GLY A 94 -2.54 1.12 11.48
N GLY A 95 -1.85 1.89 10.66
CA GLY A 95 -0.49 1.62 10.22
C GLY A 95 0.56 2.19 11.18
N LYS A 96 1.80 2.18 10.77
CA LYS A 96 2.90 2.77 11.57
C LYS A 96 4.05 3.26 10.71
N LEU A 97 4.80 4.22 11.21
CA LEU A 97 6.08 4.62 10.65
C LEU A 97 7.13 3.52 10.94
N VAL A 98 7.86 3.09 9.91
CA VAL A 98 8.98 2.15 10.02
C VAL A 98 10.31 2.92 10.06
N SER A 99 10.54 3.78 9.08
CA SER A 99 11.71 4.68 9.04
C SER A 99 11.47 5.81 8.07
N ARG A 100 12.27 6.88 8.17
CA ARG A 100 12.25 7.99 7.22
C ARG A 100 13.62 8.62 7.08
N GLY A 101 13.86 9.32 5.99
CA GLY A 101 15.11 9.98 5.71
C GLY A 101 15.18 10.57 4.31
N GLU A 102 16.38 10.63 3.77
CA GLU A 102 16.66 11.09 2.41
C GLU A 102 17.52 10.05 1.70
N HIS A 103 17.13 9.68 0.45
CA HIS A 103 17.98 8.85 -0.41
C HIS A 103 19.18 9.63 -0.93
N SER A 104 18.98 10.92 -1.17
CA SER A 104 19.99 11.90 -1.52
C SER A 104 19.49 13.29 -1.08
N PRO A 105 20.35 14.33 -1.00
CA PRO A 105 19.91 15.66 -0.58
C PRO A 105 18.66 16.15 -1.32
N GLY A 106 17.59 16.45 -0.57
CA GLY A 106 16.32 16.91 -1.11
C GLY A 106 15.38 15.82 -1.64
N VAL A 107 15.77 14.54 -1.58
CA VAL A 107 14.95 13.40 -2.01
C VAL A 107 14.50 12.61 -0.78
N SER A 108 13.43 13.09 -0.16
CA SER A 108 12.88 12.49 1.05
C SER A 108 12.12 11.19 0.77
N PHE A 109 12.10 10.31 1.76
CA PHE A 109 11.28 9.11 1.77
C PHE A 109 10.74 8.83 3.18
N ALA A 110 9.69 8.02 3.24
CA ALA A 110 9.24 7.38 4.47
C ALA A 110 8.83 5.94 4.16
N TYR A 111 9.30 4.99 4.97
CA TYR A 111 8.77 3.63 4.99
C TYR A 111 7.70 3.55 6.09
N VAL A 112 6.51 3.12 5.70
CA VAL A 112 5.39 2.89 6.60
C VAL A 112 4.92 1.46 6.48
N ALA A 113 4.21 0.96 7.48
CA ALA A 113 3.59 -0.36 7.42
C ALA A 113 2.07 -0.21 7.48
N ASP A 114 1.37 -1.02 6.68
CA ASP A 114 -0.07 -1.17 6.76
C ASP A 114 -0.48 -2.00 7.98
N PRO A 115 -1.78 -2.18 8.29
CA PRO A 115 -2.22 -2.94 9.47
C PRO A 115 -1.77 -4.40 9.51
N ASP A 116 -1.44 -5.02 8.38
CA ASP A 116 -0.91 -6.38 8.31
C ASP A 116 0.62 -6.45 8.41
N GLY A 117 1.32 -5.34 8.21
CA GLY A 117 2.76 -5.25 8.23
C GLY A 117 3.42 -5.16 6.83
N TYR A 118 2.65 -5.01 5.76
CA TYR A 118 3.22 -4.71 4.45
C TYR A 118 3.91 -3.36 4.48
N VAL A 119 5.16 -3.35 4.03
CA VAL A 119 5.97 -2.12 4.03
C VAL A 119 5.74 -1.36 2.72
N ILE A 120 5.47 -0.08 2.85
CA ILE A 120 5.16 0.84 1.75
C ILE A 120 6.14 2.00 1.81
N GLU A 121 6.82 2.27 0.72
CA GLU A 121 7.66 3.46 0.58
C GLU A 121 6.81 4.63 0.05
N LEU A 122 6.87 5.74 0.77
CA LEU A 122 6.36 7.04 0.33
C LEU A 122 7.52 7.83 -0.25
N MET A 123 7.39 8.36 -1.48
CA MET A 123 8.45 9.09 -2.18
C MET A 123 7.92 10.26 -3.00
#